data_a705c1a04d2225d97162205e806e7afc
#
_entry.id   a705c1a04d2225d97162205e806e7afc
#
_cell.length_a   1.000
_cell.length_b   1.000
_cell.length_c   1.000
_cell.angle_alpha   90.00
_cell.angle_beta   90.00
_cell.angle_gamma   90.00
#
_symmetry.space_group_name_H-M   'P 1'
#
loop_
_entity.id
_entity.type
_entity.pdbx_description
1 polymer ?
#
loop_
_entity_poly.entity_id
_entity_poly.type
_entity_poly.pdbx_seq_one_letter_code
_entity_poly.pdbx_strand_id
1 'polypeptide(L)'
;MYYKLKSNVLFRKYETYGYITDDRNYRYIKDNIIGERIVSESGAVFLSSLSKTPKSLGKICTIIQEKYPETELNLIKNDVQEFFSELVFDGFICKGATKTECNDNDYAFSYEKISSKVEANVNEDEDDKNSTPSWEALLFD
;
A
#
# COMPACT_ATOMS: atom_id res chain seq x y z
N MET A 1 7.56 -8.46 -13.03
CA MET A 1 6.45 -7.93 -12.23
C MET A 1 6.35 -6.43 -12.47
N TYR A 2 5.15 -5.93 -12.62
CA TYR A 2 4.85 -4.53 -12.86
C TYR A 2 4.10 -3.95 -11.67
N TYR A 3 4.35 -2.67 -11.39
CA TYR A 3 3.73 -1.95 -10.27
C TYR A 3 3.29 -0.57 -10.72
N LYS A 4 2.25 -0.05 -10.11
CA LYS A 4 1.81 1.34 -10.29
C LYS A 4 1.01 1.81 -9.08
N LEU A 5 0.86 3.11 -8.92
CA LEU A 5 -0.08 3.68 -7.97
C LEU A 5 -1.50 3.46 -8.49
N LYS A 6 -2.44 3.13 -7.61
CA LYS A 6 -3.85 3.08 -8.00
C LYS A 6 -4.36 4.45 -8.41
N SER A 7 -5.36 4.46 -9.29
CA SER A 7 -5.92 5.70 -9.84
C SER A 7 -6.46 6.65 -8.76
N ASN A 8 -7.01 6.08 -7.68
CA ASN A 8 -7.64 6.84 -6.60
C ASN A 8 -6.68 7.22 -5.48
N VAL A 9 -5.37 7.05 -5.69
CA VAL A 9 -4.35 7.30 -4.67
C VAL A 9 -3.65 8.62 -4.92
N LEU A 10 -3.41 9.35 -3.83
CA LEU A 10 -2.59 10.54 -3.82
C LEU A 10 -1.34 10.25 -2.98
N PHE A 11 -0.17 10.51 -3.55
CA PHE A 11 1.10 10.39 -2.85
C PHE A 11 1.83 11.72 -2.87
N ARG A 12 2.38 12.11 -1.72
CA ARG A 12 3.24 13.30 -1.60
C ARG A 12 4.51 12.95 -0.87
N LYS A 13 5.63 13.36 -1.45
CA LYS A 13 6.94 13.23 -0.82
C LYS A 13 7.31 14.55 -0.15
N TYR A 14 7.65 14.46 1.13
CA TYR A 14 8.23 15.56 1.90
C TYR A 14 9.72 15.31 2.12
N GLU A 15 10.39 16.22 2.81
CA GLU A 15 11.84 16.15 2.96
C GLU A 15 12.29 14.89 3.70
N THR A 16 11.60 14.52 4.78
CA THR A 16 12.00 13.42 5.65
C THR A 16 11.00 12.27 5.72
N TYR A 17 9.91 12.35 4.97
CA TYR A 17 8.87 11.32 4.96
C TYR A 17 8.00 11.45 3.73
N GLY A 18 7.06 10.51 3.57
CA GLY A 18 6.05 10.58 2.54
C GLY A 18 4.66 10.33 3.12
N TYR A 19 3.65 10.78 2.40
CA TYR A 19 2.26 10.59 2.78
C TYR A 19 1.49 10.03 1.59
N ILE A 20 0.77 8.94 1.82
CA ILE A 20 -0.04 8.29 0.79
C ILE A 20 -1.46 8.12 1.32
N THR A 21 -2.43 8.42 0.50
CA THR A 21 -3.85 8.32 0.87
C THR A 21 -4.70 7.96 -0.34
N ASP A 22 -5.89 7.46 -0.08
CA ASP A 22 -6.88 7.20 -1.10
C ASP A 22 -8.24 7.77 -0.66
N ASP A 23 -9.30 7.44 -1.42
CA ASP A 23 -10.64 7.96 -1.17
C ASP A 23 -11.49 7.06 -0.27
N ARG A 24 -10.86 6.15 0.48
CA ARG A 24 -11.59 5.26 1.38
C ARG A 24 -12.29 6.04 2.48
N ASN A 25 -13.43 5.53 2.89
CA ASN A 25 -14.21 6.12 3.97
C ASN A 25 -13.45 5.98 5.30
N TYR A 26 -13.32 7.07 6.03
CA TYR A 26 -12.60 7.13 7.30
C TYR A 26 -13.08 6.13 8.34
N ARG A 27 -14.34 5.72 8.29
CA ARG A 27 -14.84 4.75 9.27
C ARG A 27 -14.09 3.42 9.22
N TYR A 28 -13.52 3.06 8.08
CA TYR A 28 -12.77 1.81 7.95
C TYR A 28 -11.40 1.86 8.63
N ILE A 29 -10.90 3.03 8.96
CA ILE A 29 -9.66 3.17 9.71
C ILE A 29 -9.80 2.53 11.09
N LYS A 30 -10.99 2.64 11.69
CA LYS A 30 -11.28 2.09 13.01
C LYS A 30 -11.25 0.55 13.02
N ASP A 31 -11.31 -0.07 11.85
CA ASP A 31 -11.25 -1.52 11.68
C ASP A 31 -9.88 -1.97 11.17
N ASN A 32 -8.86 -1.12 11.30
CA ASN A 32 -7.52 -1.36 10.78
C ASN A 32 -7.46 -1.45 9.25
N ILE A 33 -8.47 -0.90 8.57
CA ILE A 33 -8.45 -0.74 7.11
C ILE A 33 -8.00 0.68 6.84
N ILE A 34 -6.75 0.81 6.46
CA ILE A 34 -6.06 2.09 6.43
C ILE A 34 -6.29 2.79 5.09
N GLY A 35 -6.88 4.00 5.13
CA GLY A 35 -7.05 4.86 3.97
C GLY A 35 -5.91 5.85 3.78
N GLU A 36 -4.96 5.90 4.71
CA GLU A 36 -3.79 6.76 4.65
C GLU A 36 -2.63 6.13 5.39
N ARG A 37 -1.42 6.54 5.02
CA ARG A 37 -0.21 6.04 5.66
C ARG A 37 0.92 7.05 5.52
N ILE A 38 1.70 7.19 6.59
CA ILE A 38 2.96 7.92 6.56
C ILE A 38 4.07 6.89 6.36
N VAL A 39 4.96 7.14 5.41
CA VAL A 39 6.08 6.27 5.11
C VAL A 39 7.39 6.97 5.41
N SER A 40 8.44 6.18 5.64
CA SER A 40 9.78 6.70 5.90
C SER A 40 10.33 7.46 4.69
N GLU A 41 11.46 8.13 4.88
CA GLU A 41 12.15 8.81 3.79
C GLU A 41 12.48 7.85 2.65
N SER A 42 13.03 6.68 2.96
CA SER A 42 13.36 5.68 1.93
C SER A 42 12.10 5.14 1.26
N GLY A 43 11.04 4.89 2.02
CA GLY A 43 9.75 4.49 1.45
C GLY A 43 9.19 5.54 0.50
N ALA A 44 9.35 6.82 0.84
CA ALA A 44 8.94 7.92 -0.03
C ALA A 44 9.74 7.94 -1.33
N VAL A 45 11.04 7.66 -1.27
CA VAL A 45 11.87 7.54 -2.47
C VAL A 45 11.39 6.38 -3.35
N PHE A 46 11.09 5.23 -2.74
CA PHE A 46 10.57 4.07 -3.47
C PHE A 46 9.25 4.39 -4.17
N LEU A 47 8.33 5.04 -3.47
CA LEU A 47 7.05 5.43 -4.04
C LEU A 47 7.18 6.50 -5.13
N SER A 48 8.18 7.36 -5.03
CA SER A 48 8.44 8.39 -6.05
C SER A 48 8.83 7.79 -7.40
N SER A 49 9.28 6.53 -7.42
CA SER A 49 9.62 5.82 -8.66
C SER A 49 8.36 5.37 -9.41
N LEU A 50 7.21 5.36 -8.76
CA LEU A 50 5.95 4.93 -9.35
C LEU A 50 5.17 6.10 -9.94
N SER A 51 4.26 5.74 -10.84
CA SER A 51 3.29 6.67 -11.42
C SER A 51 1.95 5.94 -11.56
N LYS A 52 1.02 6.54 -12.26
CA LYS A 52 -0.28 5.90 -12.55
C LYS A 52 -0.22 4.91 -13.71
N THR A 53 0.95 4.71 -14.29
CA THR A 53 1.16 3.73 -15.37
C THR A 53 2.12 2.64 -14.90
N PRO A 54 1.91 1.39 -15.33
CA PRO A 54 2.74 0.28 -14.89
C PRO A 54 4.20 0.44 -15.28
N LYS A 55 5.09 0.14 -14.35
CA LYS A 55 6.54 0.06 -14.57
C LYS A 55 7.06 -1.28 -14.10
N SER A 56 8.04 -1.82 -14.82
CA SER A 56 8.67 -3.08 -14.41
C SER A 56 9.50 -2.87 -13.15
N LEU A 57 9.62 -3.92 -12.36
CA LEU A 57 10.46 -3.90 -11.16
C LEU A 57 11.90 -3.51 -11.48
N GLY A 58 12.45 -4.00 -12.61
CA GLY A 58 13.79 -3.65 -13.03
C GLY A 58 13.97 -2.16 -13.26
N LYS A 59 13.02 -1.54 -13.94
CA LYS A 59 13.05 -0.10 -14.19
C LYS A 59 12.92 0.69 -12.88
N ILE A 60 12.03 0.27 -12.01
CA ILE A 60 11.83 0.88 -10.70
C ILE A 60 13.14 0.87 -9.92
N CYS A 61 13.80 -0.28 -9.84
CA CYS A 61 15.06 -0.43 -9.13
C CYS A 61 16.18 0.44 -9.74
N THR A 62 16.21 0.58 -11.04
CA THR A 62 17.18 1.45 -11.71
C THR A 62 16.97 2.91 -11.32
N ILE A 63 15.72 3.35 -11.28
CA ILE A 63 15.39 4.72 -10.86
C ILE A 63 15.81 4.95 -9.41
N ILE A 64 15.52 4.00 -8.53
CA ILE A 64 15.86 4.11 -7.11
C ILE A 64 17.39 4.12 -6.92
N GLN A 65 18.10 3.30 -7.68
CA GLN A 65 19.56 3.23 -7.57
C GLN A 65 20.23 4.57 -7.89
N GLU A 66 19.62 5.40 -8.70
CA GLU A 66 20.14 6.75 -8.96
C GLU A 66 20.22 7.59 -7.67
N LYS A 67 19.34 7.31 -6.70
CA LYS A 67 19.37 7.97 -5.40
C LYS A 67 20.30 7.30 -4.40
N TYR A 68 20.60 6.02 -4.60
CA TYR A 68 21.46 5.22 -3.73
C TYR A 68 22.53 4.51 -4.57
N PRO A 69 23.44 5.27 -5.17
CA PRO A 69 24.38 4.69 -6.15
C PRO A 69 25.35 3.68 -5.57
N GLU A 70 25.56 3.68 -4.27
CA GLU A 70 26.46 2.76 -3.59
C GLU A 70 25.78 1.48 -3.11
N THR A 71 24.46 1.40 -3.23
CA THR A 71 23.69 0.23 -2.78
C THR A 71 23.57 -0.76 -3.93
N GLU A 72 23.80 -2.03 -3.63
CA GLU A 72 23.64 -3.10 -4.61
C GLU A 72 22.21 -3.19 -5.12
N LEU A 73 22.07 -3.44 -6.40
CA LEU A 73 20.75 -3.53 -7.05
C LEU A 73 19.88 -4.63 -6.44
N ASN A 74 20.48 -5.77 -6.08
CA ASN A 74 19.73 -6.87 -5.47
C ASN A 74 19.17 -6.51 -4.10
N LEU A 75 19.87 -5.71 -3.32
CA LEU A 75 19.37 -5.22 -2.03
C LEU A 75 18.21 -4.26 -2.24
N ILE A 76 18.33 -3.35 -3.20
CA ILE A 76 17.24 -2.44 -3.55
C ILE A 76 16.02 -3.25 -3.98
N LYS A 77 16.21 -4.24 -4.83
CA LYS A 77 15.11 -5.08 -5.32
C LYS A 77 14.37 -5.76 -4.17
N ASN A 78 15.10 -6.36 -3.24
CA ASN A 78 14.51 -7.06 -2.12
C ASN A 78 13.72 -6.09 -1.21
N ASP A 79 14.30 -4.94 -0.92
CA ASP A 79 13.64 -3.93 -0.07
C ASP A 79 12.38 -3.37 -0.74
N VAL A 80 12.46 -3.10 -2.03
CA VAL A 80 11.32 -2.59 -2.80
C VAL A 80 10.20 -3.61 -2.84
N GLN A 81 10.51 -4.87 -3.10
CA GLN A 81 9.50 -5.93 -3.15
C GLN A 81 8.80 -6.10 -1.81
N GLU A 82 9.55 -6.08 -0.72
CA GLU A 82 8.99 -6.20 0.62
C GLU A 82 8.08 -5.02 0.94
N PHE A 83 8.56 -3.81 0.71
CA PHE A 83 7.80 -2.59 0.97
C PHE A 83 6.53 -2.52 0.10
N PHE A 84 6.66 -2.81 -1.19
CA PHE A 84 5.51 -2.78 -2.10
C PHE A 84 4.48 -3.86 -1.79
N SER A 85 4.90 -5.00 -1.27
CA SER A 85 3.97 -6.04 -0.85
C SER A 85 3.00 -5.52 0.22
N GLU A 86 3.52 -4.75 1.17
CA GLU A 86 2.69 -4.13 2.20
C GLU A 86 1.68 -3.15 1.60
N LEU A 87 2.12 -2.35 0.65
CA LEU A 87 1.26 -1.34 0.02
C LEU A 87 0.24 -1.96 -0.93
N VAL A 88 0.58 -3.07 -1.58
CA VAL A 88 -0.40 -3.84 -2.36
C VAL A 88 -1.48 -4.39 -1.43
N PHE A 89 -1.08 -4.95 -0.31
CA PHE A 89 -2.02 -5.47 0.68
C PHE A 89 -2.93 -4.37 1.21
N ASP A 90 -2.39 -3.19 1.47
CA ASP A 90 -3.15 -2.04 1.95
C ASP A 90 -4.01 -1.40 0.87
N GLY A 91 -3.79 -1.74 -0.39
CA GLY A 91 -4.61 -1.27 -1.49
C GLY A 91 -4.18 0.07 -2.09
N PHE A 92 -2.94 0.50 -1.87
CA PHE A 92 -2.42 1.75 -2.42
C PHE A 92 -1.79 1.58 -3.80
N ILE A 93 -1.22 0.41 -4.07
CA ILE A 93 -0.58 0.13 -5.35
C ILE A 93 -1.10 -1.16 -5.95
N CYS A 94 -0.99 -1.27 -7.26
CA CYS A 94 -1.34 -2.47 -8.00
C CYS A 94 -0.09 -3.17 -8.46
N LYS A 95 -0.16 -4.50 -8.61
CA LYS A 95 0.88 -5.28 -9.24
C LYS A 95 0.28 -6.25 -10.25
N GLY A 96 1.09 -6.70 -11.19
CA GLY A 96 0.70 -7.70 -12.16
C GLY A 96 1.92 -8.28 -12.85
N ALA A 97 1.78 -9.49 -13.38
CA ALA A 97 2.84 -10.11 -14.15
C ALA A 97 3.04 -9.41 -15.50
N THR A 98 2.01 -8.74 -15.98
CA THR A 98 2.02 -7.94 -17.21
C THR A 98 1.47 -6.56 -16.92
N LYS A 99 1.71 -5.63 -17.85
CA LYS A 99 1.13 -4.27 -17.75
C LYS A 99 -0.40 -4.32 -17.72
N THR A 100 -0.99 -5.18 -18.56
CA THR A 100 -2.43 -5.35 -18.64
C THR A 100 -2.99 -5.84 -17.30
N GLU A 101 -2.39 -6.87 -16.72
CA GLU A 101 -2.81 -7.40 -15.43
C GLU A 101 -2.70 -6.35 -14.33
N CYS A 102 -1.60 -5.59 -14.33
CA CYS A 102 -1.40 -4.51 -13.37
C CYS A 102 -2.52 -3.46 -13.48
N ASN A 103 -2.89 -3.07 -14.70
CA ASN A 103 -4.00 -2.15 -14.93
C ASN A 103 -5.34 -2.73 -14.56
N ASP A 104 -5.55 -4.02 -14.81
CA ASP A 104 -6.80 -4.69 -14.47
C ASP A 104 -7.01 -4.78 -12.95
N ASN A 105 -5.92 -4.73 -12.19
CA ASN A 105 -5.98 -4.71 -10.73
C ASN A 105 -6.19 -3.31 -10.15
N ASP A 106 -6.32 -2.30 -11.00
CA ASP A 106 -6.56 -0.91 -10.59
C ASP A 106 -8.06 -0.64 -10.43
N TYR A 107 -8.58 -1.02 -9.31
CA TYR A 107 -9.98 -0.75 -8.97
C TYR A 107 -10.05 -0.14 -7.57
N ALA A 108 -11.16 0.54 -7.30
CA ALA A 108 -11.40 1.10 -5.99
C ALA A 108 -11.36 -0.01 -4.94
N PHE A 109 -11.09 0.37 -3.69
CA PHE A 109 -11.00 -0.59 -2.59
C PHE A 109 -12.24 -1.48 -2.57
N SER A 110 -12.06 -2.78 -2.76
CA SER A 110 -13.18 -3.70 -2.89
C SER A 110 -13.77 -4.08 -1.55
N TYR A 111 -15.06 -4.36 -1.55
CA TYR A 111 -15.75 -4.86 -0.37
C TYR A 111 -15.12 -6.17 0.14
N GLU A 112 -14.68 -7.02 -0.76
CA GLU A 112 -14.03 -8.28 -0.39
C GLU A 112 -12.75 -8.06 0.41
N LYS A 113 -11.93 -7.08 0.02
CA LYS A 113 -10.72 -6.74 0.76
C LYS A 113 -11.04 -6.17 2.14
N ILE A 114 -12.06 -5.34 2.22
CA ILE A 114 -12.53 -4.80 3.50
C ILE A 114 -12.96 -5.95 4.40
N SER A 115 -13.79 -6.85 3.89
CA SER A 115 -14.28 -8.00 4.66
C SER A 115 -13.14 -8.89 5.14
N SER A 116 -12.18 -9.17 4.27
CA SER A 116 -11.02 -10.00 4.64
C SER A 116 -10.20 -9.39 5.76
N LYS A 117 -9.98 -8.07 5.73
CA LYS A 117 -9.22 -7.39 6.78
C LYS A 117 -9.98 -7.36 8.10
N VAL A 118 -11.28 -7.15 8.04
CA VAL A 118 -12.13 -7.16 9.24
C VAL A 118 -12.12 -8.55 9.87
N GLU A 119 -12.26 -9.59 9.07
CA GLU A 119 -12.20 -10.97 9.55
C GLU A 119 -10.86 -11.30 10.20
N ALA A 120 -9.76 -10.88 9.58
CA ALA A 120 -8.43 -11.09 10.14
C ALA A 120 -8.29 -10.41 11.51
N ASN A 121 -8.79 -9.18 11.65
CA ASN A 121 -8.74 -8.45 12.91
C ASN A 121 -9.58 -9.12 13.98
N VAL A 122 -10.76 -9.60 13.61
CA VAL A 122 -11.63 -10.32 14.55
C VAL A 122 -10.94 -11.60 15.02
N ASN A 123 -10.29 -12.31 14.12
CA ASN A 123 -9.57 -13.54 14.48
C ASN A 123 -8.38 -13.27 15.41
N GLU A 124 -7.67 -12.17 15.19
CA GLU A 124 -6.56 -11.77 16.07
C GLU A 124 -7.06 -11.42 17.46
N ASP A 125 -8.26 -10.82 17.54
CA ASP A 125 -8.86 -10.39 18.79
C ASP A 125 -9.81 -11.44 19.38
N GLU A 126 -9.77 -12.67 18.90
CA GLU A 126 -10.66 -13.72 19.34
C GLU A 126 -10.59 -13.94 20.86
N ASP A 127 -9.41 -13.80 21.45
CA ASP A 127 -9.22 -13.95 22.89
C ASP A 127 -9.77 -12.75 23.67
N ASP A 128 -10.00 -11.63 23.00
CA ASP A 128 -10.53 -10.43 23.64
C ASP A 128 -11.90 -10.09 23.06
N LYS A 129 -12.86 -10.92 23.41
CA LYS A 129 -14.21 -10.77 22.91
C LYS A 129 -14.89 -9.47 23.36
N ASN A 130 -14.39 -8.86 24.41
CA ASN A 130 -14.97 -7.64 24.93
C ASN A 130 -14.68 -6.44 24.04
N SER A 131 -13.68 -6.52 23.19
CA SER A 131 -13.37 -5.43 22.26
C SER A 131 -14.27 -5.43 21.03
N THR A 132 -14.90 -6.56 20.72
CA THR A 132 -15.74 -6.69 19.51
C THR A 132 -16.86 -5.67 19.46
N PRO A 133 -17.65 -5.46 20.51
CA PRO A 133 -18.70 -4.43 20.49
C PRO A 133 -18.13 -3.03 20.29
N SER A 134 -16.92 -2.79 20.76
CA SER A 134 -16.29 -1.48 20.63
C SER A 134 -15.99 -1.13 19.19
N TRP A 135 -15.44 -2.05 18.41
CA TRP A 135 -15.14 -1.74 17.02
C TRP A 135 -16.41 -1.61 16.19
N GLU A 136 -17.46 -2.38 16.49
CA GLU A 136 -18.76 -2.21 15.82
C GLU A 136 -19.34 -0.81 16.09
N ALA A 137 -19.24 -0.34 17.31
CA ALA A 137 -19.66 1.00 17.66
C ALA A 137 -18.88 2.05 16.89
N LEU A 138 -17.56 1.84 16.74
CA LEU A 138 -16.71 2.75 15.99
C LEU A 138 -17.07 2.79 14.49
N LEU A 139 -17.49 1.66 13.93
CA LEU A 139 -17.92 1.60 12.54
C LEU A 139 -19.12 2.48 12.24
N PHE A 140 -20.04 2.58 13.17
CA PHE A 140 -21.33 3.25 12.97
C PHE A 140 -21.42 4.61 13.65
N ASP A 141 -20.39 5.00 14.33
CA ASP A 141 -20.28 6.34 14.86
C ASP A 141 -19.81 7.32 13.76
#